data_8a40d4b9f825cc451f0036c846fd9a9e
#
_entry.id   8a40d4b9f825cc451f0036c846fd9a9e
#
_cell.length_a   1.000
_cell.length_b   1.000
_cell.length_c   1.000
_cell.angle_alpha   90.00
_cell.angle_beta   90.00
_cell.angle_gamma   90.00
#
_symmetry.space_group_name_H-M   'P 1'
#
loop_
_entity.id
_entity.type
_entity.pdbx_description
1 polymer ?
#
loop_
_entity_poly.entity_id
_entity_poly.type
_entity_poly.pdbx_seq_one_letter_code
_entity_poly.pdbx_strand_id
1 'polypeptide(L)'
;MLHRIPSPLRRSLRHRGGISAVEFALIAPALGVIMFAMVDVGSAAFQYIELVQALSAGSSYAMNHSSDTSGIQAAVTAALPSGWSNVTVGAPRYFCVSSANSCSGPPASSASSPIAASTCCPSGSCASSGQAIYLTASRPNGSIILSSLGTTLNACEIARFQ
;
A
#
# COMPACT_ATOMS: atom_id res chain seq x y z
N MET A 1 -37.57 -31.86 64.79
CA MET A 1 -37.96 -30.80 63.80
C MET A 1 -36.95 -30.79 62.66
N LEU A 2 -37.28 -31.45 61.57
CA LEU A 2 -36.42 -31.53 60.40
C LEU A 2 -36.89 -30.45 59.44
N HIS A 3 -36.03 -29.44 59.19
CA HIS A 3 -36.26 -28.34 58.30
C HIS A 3 -36.00 -28.86 56.84
N ARG A 4 -37.08 -29.01 56.05
CA ARG A 4 -37.01 -29.29 54.63
C ARG A 4 -36.50 -28.04 53.89
N ILE A 5 -35.31 -28.09 53.35
CA ILE A 5 -34.77 -27.07 52.45
C ILE A 5 -35.44 -27.24 51.07
N PRO A 6 -36.12 -26.23 50.54
CA PRO A 6 -36.64 -26.31 49.17
C PRO A 6 -35.51 -26.20 48.17
N SER A 7 -35.42 -27.13 47.24
CA SER A 7 -34.45 -27.16 46.15
C SER A 7 -34.97 -26.39 44.93
N PRO A 8 -34.60 -25.10 44.73
CA PRO A 8 -35.01 -24.34 43.54
C PRO A 8 -34.15 -24.61 42.29
N LEU A 9 -33.19 -25.52 42.39
CA LEU A 9 -32.15 -25.69 41.32
C LEU A 9 -32.53 -26.60 40.15
N ARG A 10 -33.71 -27.22 40.12
CA ARG A 10 -34.11 -28.16 39.10
C ARG A 10 -34.88 -27.58 37.90
N ARG A 11 -35.17 -26.27 37.89
CA ARG A 11 -36.07 -25.64 36.89
C ARG A 11 -35.35 -24.93 35.74
N SER A 12 -34.02 -24.82 35.80
CA SER A 12 -33.25 -24.02 34.84
C SER A 12 -32.74 -24.76 33.57
N LEU A 13 -32.91 -26.08 33.50
CA LEU A 13 -32.32 -26.89 32.40
C LEU A 13 -33.29 -27.26 31.27
N ARG A 14 -34.47 -26.65 31.22
CA ARG A 14 -35.43 -26.90 30.14
C ARG A 14 -35.57 -25.73 29.16
N HIS A 15 -34.48 -25.01 28.92
CA HIS A 15 -34.44 -24.02 27.87
C HIS A 15 -33.95 -24.69 26.57
N ARG A 16 -34.81 -24.62 25.56
CA ARG A 16 -34.53 -24.98 24.15
C ARG A 16 -33.43 -24.09 23.49
N GLY A 17 -32.68 -23.35 24.29
CA GLY A 17 -31.58 -22.49 23.84
C GLY A 17 -30.27 -23.22 23.49
N GLY A 18 -30.15 -24.52 23.76
CA GLY A 18 -28.91 -25.27 23.52
C GLY A 18 -28.58 -25.50 22.03
N ILE A 19 -29.60 -25.61 21.17
CA ILE A 19 -29.42 -25.87 19.75
C ILE A 19 -28.80 -24.63 19.07
N SER A 20 -29.32 -23.45 19.36
CA SER A 20 -28.81 -22.18 18.84
C SER A 20 -27.36 -21.88 19.27
N ALA A 21 -26.98 -22.27 20.49
CA ALA A 21 -25.60 -22.09 20.95
C ALA A 21 -24.61 -23.02 20.22
N VAL A 22 -25.02 -24.24 19.87
CA VAL A 22 -24.20 -25.18 19.10
C VAL A 22 -24.08 -24.72 17.65
N GLU A 23 -25.15 -24.25 17.04
CA GLU A 23 -25.12 -23.68 15.69
C GLU A 23 -24.18 -22.47 15.62
N PHE A 24 -24.28 -21.55 16.59
CA PHE A 24 -23.38 -20.41 16.66
C PHE A 24 -21.91 -20.83 16.87
N ALA A 25 -21.65 -21.83 17.71
CA ALA A 25 -20.30 -22.33 17.96
C ALA A 25 -19.64 -22.92 16.70
N LEU A 26 -20.44 -23.47 15.77
CA LEU A 26 -19.93 -24.00 14.50
C LEU A 26 -19.66 -22.89 13.48
N ILE A 27 -20.47 -21.82 13.49
CA ILE A 27 -20.34 -20.72 12.52
C ILE A 27 -19.29 -19.67 12.98
N ALA A 28 -19.17 -19.45 14.29
CA ALA A 28 -18.28 -18.42 14.86
C ALA A 28 -16.82 -18.52 14.41
N PRO A 29 -16.18 -19.71 14.31
CA PRO A 29 -14.80 -19.81 13.81
C PRO A 29 -14.68 -19.37 12.35
N ALA A 30 -15.64 -19.73 11.49
CA ALA A 30 -15.63 -19.33 10.09
C ALA A 30 -15.78 -17.80 9.93
N LEU A 31 -16.70 -17.20 10.68
CA LEU A 31 -16.86 -15.74 10.70
C LEU A 31 -15.61 -15.04 11.23
N GLY A 32 -14.97 -15.60 12.27
CA GLY A 32 -13.73 -15.08 12.82
C GLY A 32 -12.61 -15.01 11.76
N VAL A 33 -12.41 -16.07 11.00
CA VAL A 33 -11.40 -16.11 9.91
C VAL A 33 -11.69 -15.04 8.86
N ILE A 34 -12.95 -14.88 8.46
CA ILE A 34 -13.34 -13.85 7.47
C ILE A 34 -13.07 -12.45 8.01
N MET A 35 -13.40 -12.17 9.27
CA MET A 35 -13.14 -10.87 9.89
C MET A 35 -11.64 -10.56 9.95
N PHE A 36 -10.80 -11.51 10.35
CA PHE A 36 -9.35 -11.34 10.36
C PHE A 36 -8.80 -11.09 8.95
N ALA A 37 -9.28 -11.82 7.94
CA ALA A 37 -8.86 -11.62 6.56
C ALA A 37 -9.23 -10.20 6.06
N MET A 38 -10.41 -9.68 6.39
CA MET A 38 -10.81 -8.31 6.03
C MET A 38 -9.91 -7.24 6.65
N VAL A 39 -9.55 -7.40 7.94
CA VAL A 39 -8.64 -6.48 8.62
C VAL A 39 -7.26 -6.51 7.98
N ASP A 40 -6.78 -7.70 7.62
CA ASP A 40 -5.47 -7.89 7.03
C ASP A 40 -5.36 -7.24 5.65
N VAL A 41 -6.34 -7.47 4.77
CA VAL A 41 -6.42 -6.82 3.45
C VAL A 41 -6.59 -5.30 3.59
N GLY A 42 -7.43 -4.86 4.53
CA GLY A 42 -7.62 -3.43 4.81
C GLY A 42 -6.31 -2.75 5.23
N SER A 43 -5.54 -3.36 6.11
CA SER A 43 -4.25 -2.83 6.54
C SER A 43 -3.24 -2.72 5.40
N ALA A 44 -3.20 -3.71 4.50
CA ALA A 44 -2.34 -3.67 3.32
C ALA A 44 -2.74 -2.54 2.36
N ALA A 45 -4.04 -2.32 2.16
CA ALA A 45 -4.55 -1.23 1.33
C ALA A 45 -4.17 0.15 1.91
N PHE A 46 -4.29 0.35 3.22
CA PHE A 46 -3.85 1.59 3.87
C PHE A 46 -2.35 1.83 3.68
N GLN A 47 -1.53 0.82 3.89
CA GLN A 47 -0.07 0.93 3.68
C GLN A 47 0.27 1.29 2.23
N TYR A 48 -0.45 0.75 1.26
CA TYR A 48 -0.27 1.09 -0.14
C TYR A 48 -0.60 2.56 -0.43
N ILE A 49 -1.72 3.06 0.11
CA ILE A 49 -2.14 4.46 -0.05
C ILE A 49 -1.09 5.42 0.54
N GLU A 50 -0.53 5.11 1.70
CA GLU A 50 0.52 5.90 2.34
C GLU A 50 1.80 5.94 1.49
N LEU A 51 2.19 4.81 0.86
CA LEU A 51 3.30 4.79 -0.09
C LEU A 51 3.05 5.68 -1.29
N VAL A 52 1.85 5.65 -1.87
CA VAL A 52 1.49 6.50 -3.01
C VAL A 52 1.50 7.98 -2.61
N GLN A 53 1.00 8.33 -1.43
CA GLN A 53 1.04 9.70 -0.93
C GLN A 53 2.48 10.20 -0.73
N ALA A 54 3.36 9.35 -0.20
CA ALA A 54 4.78 9.70 -0.06
C ALA A 54 5.44 9.92 -1.43
N LEU A 55 5.15 9.09 -2.43
CA LEU A 55 5.64 9.28 -3.79
C LEU A 55 5.10 10.57 -4.41
N SER A 56 3.85 10.91 -4.16
CA SER A 56 3.25 12.17 -4.63
C SER A 56 3.94 13.41 -4.03
N ALA A 57 4.41 13.34 -2.78
CA ALA A 57 5.23 14.39 -2.21
C ALA A 57 6.58 14.52 -2.95
N GLY A 58 7.23 13.40 -3.27
CA GLY A 58 8.44 13.38 -4.08
C GLY A 58 8.24 13.94 -5.49
N SER A 59 7.12 13.60 -6.13
CA SER A 59 6.79 14.10 -7.47
C SER A 59 6.55 15.62 -7.45
N SER A 60 5.89 16.13 -6.42
CA SER A 60 5.67 17.57 -6.23
C SER A 60 6.99 18.33 -6.01
N TYR A 61 7.92 17.75 -5.27
CA TYR A 61 9.28 18.31 -5.11
C TYR A 61 10.04 18.31 -6.44
N ALA A 62 9.95 17.21 -7.18
CA ALA A 62 10.63 17.04 -8.46
C ALA A 62 10.17 18.04 -9.52
N MET A 63 8.93 18.52 -9.49
CA MET A 63 8.43 19.53 -10.42
C MET A 63 9.20 20.86 -10.30
N ASN A 64 9.71 21.19 -9.13
CA ASN A 64 10.47 22.44 -8.88
C ASN A 64 11.99 22.21 -8.86
N HIS A 65 12.44 20.99 -8.58
CA HIS A 65 13.84 20.62 -8.38
C HIS A 65 14.18 19.33 -9.13
N SER A 66 13.94 19.31 -10.43
CA SER A 66 14.03 18.10 -11.26
C SER A 66 15.43 17.48 -11.32
N SER A 67 16.50 18.25 -11.09
CA SER A 67 17.88 17.76 -11.08
C SER A 67 18.39 17.27 -9.73
N ASP A 68 17.67 17.55 -8.65
CA ASP A 68 18.06 17.16 -7.28
C ASP A 68 17.47 15.79 -6.91
N THR A 69 18.13 14.74 -7.38
CA THR A 69 17.70 13.34 -7.11
C THR A 69 17.72 12.99 -5.63
N SER A 70 18.66 13.58 -4.87
CA SER A 70 18.78 13.35 -3.43
C SER A 70 17.65 14.04 -2.66
N GLY A 71 17.30 15.26 -3.03
CA GLY A 71 16.18 16.00 -2.47
C GLY A 71 14.84 15.34 -2.77
N ILE A 72 14.66 14.77 -3.96
CA ILE A 72 13.45 13.99 -4.31
C ILE A 72 13.31 12.78 -3.40
N GLN A 73 14.37 11.98 -3.23
CA GLN A 73 14.33 10.82 -2.32
C GLN A 73 14.11 11.23 -0.86
N ALA A 74 14.73 12.33 -0.43
CA ALA A 74 14.52 12.87 0.91
C ALA A 74 13.07 13.34 1.12
N ALA A 75 12.44 13.98 0.13
CA ALA A 75 11.05 14.40 0.18
C ALA A 75 10.09 13.21 0.30
N VAL A 76 10.32 12.13 -0.47
CA VAL A 76 9.56 10.87 -0.33
C VAL A 76 9.73 10.31 1.07
N THR A 77 10.97 10.20 1.56
CA THR A 77 11.27 9.62 2.88
C THR A 77 10.67 10.45 4.02
N ALA A 78 10.70 11.76 3.92
CA ALA A 78 10.12 12.67 4.92
C ALA A 78 8.59 12.59 4.97
N ALA A 79 7.94 12.22 3.87
CA ALA A 79 6.49 12.06 3.78
C ALA A 79 6.01 10.68 4.26
N LEU A 80 6.91 9.73 4.52
CA LEU A 80 6.54 8.42 5.06
C LEU A 80 6.10 8.55 6.53
N PRO A 81 5.12 7.74 6.98
CA PRO A 81 4.72 7.71 8.37
C PRO A 81 5.88 7.41 9.33
N SER A 82 5.86 8.02 10.51
CA SER A 82 6.84 7.78 11.55
C SER A 82 6.86 6.29 11.95
N GLY A 83 8.06 5.71 12.02
CA GLY A 83 8.24 4.29 12.35
C GLY A 83 8.33 3.35 11.13
N TRP A 84 8.23 3.87 9.91
CA TRP A 84 8.42 3.09 8.70
C TRP A 84 9.89 2.99 8.30
N SER A 85 10.65 2.12 8.98
CA SER A 85 12.08 1.93 8.74
C SER A 85 12.42 0.99 7.56
N ASN A 86 11.44 0.19 7.10
CA ASN A 86 11.67 -0.87 6.11
C ASN A 86 11.17 -0.50 4.71
N VAL A 87 11.15 0.80 4.37
CA VAL A 87 10.77 1.27 3.05
C VAL A 87 12.02 1.50 2.22
N THR A 88 12.05 0.89 1.05
CA THR A 88 13.10 1.16 0.06
C THR A 88 12.56 2.14 -0.97
N VAL A 89 13.11 3.35 -1.00
CA VAL A 89 12.81 4.36 -2.01
C VAL A 89 13.80 4.18 -3.16
N GLY A 90 13.30 3.88 -4.35
CA GLY A 90 14.13 3.71 -5.55
C GLY A 90 14.74 5.03 -6.00
N ALA A 91 15.90 4.95 -6.66
CA ALA A 91 16.48 6.13 -7.28
C ALA A 91 15.57 6.66 -8.39
N PRO A 92 15.33 7.98 -8.46
CA PRO A 92 14.54 8.59 -9.52
C PRO A 92 15.10 8.25 -10.91
N ARG A 93 14.20 7.93 -11.85
CA ARG A 93 14.56 7.61 -13.23
C ARG A 93 13.88 8.58 -14.18
N TYR A 94 14.63 9.14 -15.10
CA TYR A 94 14.16 10.10 -16.08
C TYR A 94 13.94 9.43 -17.42
N PHE A 95 12.89 9.78 -18.12
CA PHE A 95 12.60 9.24 -19.44
C PHE A 95 11.80 10.24 -20.29
N CYS A 96 11.83 10.02 -21.60
CA CYS A 96 11.01 10.79 -22.52
C CYS A 96 9.63 10.15 -22.67
N VAL A 97 8.58 10.95 -22.56
CA VAL A 97 7.19 10.48 -22.70
C VAL A 97 6.90 10.32 -24.19
N SER A 98 6.86 9.11 -24.69
CA SER A 98 6.50 8.84 -26.10
C SER A 98 5.15 8.15 -26.27
N SER A 99 4.71 7.34 -25.32
CA SER A 99 3.38 6.72 -25.22
C SER A 99 3.33 5.74 -24.04
N ALA A 100 2.14 5.48 -23.51
CA ALA A 100 1.81 4.42 -22.58
C ALA A 100 2.72 4.32 -21.34
N ASN A 101 2.57 5.23 -20.40
CA ASN A 101 3.26 5.18 -19.12
C ASN A 101 2.53 4.23 -18.20
N SER A 102 3.06 3.04 -17.98
CA SER A 102 2.56 2.09 -16.99
C SER A 102 3.58 1.92 -15.87
N CYS A 103 3.10 1.70 -14.65
CA CYS A 103 3.94 1.36 -13.51
C CYS A 103 4.49 -0.08 -13.56
N SER A 104 4.62 -0.67 -14.73
CA SER A 104 5.20 -2.00 -14.93
C SER A 104 6.73 -2.04 -14.77
N GLY A 105 7.36 -0.88 -14.65
CA GLY A 105 8.81 -0.72 -14.47
C GLY A 105 9.32 0.55 -15.15
N PRO A 106 10.55 0.99 -14.83
CA PRO A 106 11.17 2.09 -15.55
C PRO A 106 11.35 1.71 -17.01
N PRO A 107 11.06 2.62 -17.97
CA PRO A 107 11.31 2.36 -19.38
C PRO A 107 12.77 1.99 -19.63
N ALA A 108 13.02 1.12 -20.62
CA ALA A 108 14.37 0.69 -20.97
C ALA A 108 15.32 1.87 -21.33
N SER A 109 14.76 2.98 -21.81
CA SER A 109 15.47 4.22 -22.15
C SER A 109 15.60 5.21 -20.97
N SER A 110 15.32 4.77 -19.71
CA SER A 110 15.39 5.65 -18.54
C SER A 110 16.84 5.94 -18.13
N ALA A 111 17.10 7.18 -17.75
CA ALA A 111 18.39 7.65 -17.24
C ALA A 111 18.33 7.93 -15.74
N SER A 112 19.49 7.91 -15.07
CA SER A 112 19.63 8.29 -13.65
C SER A 112 19.77 9.80 -13.42
N SER A 113 19.90 10.57 -14.49
CA SER A 113 19.99 12.03 -14.49
C SER A 113 18.97 12.62 -15.45
N PRO A 114 18.59 13.90 -15.29
CA PRO A 114 17.68 14.58 -16.21
C PRO A 114 18.15 14.48 -17.66
N ILE A 115 17.24 14.15 -18.56
CA ILE A 115 17.51 14.05 -19.99
C ILE A 115 17.26 15.45 -20.59
N ALA A 116 18.15 15.92 -21.46
CA ALA A 116 17.93 17.20 -22.12
C ALA A 116 16.64 17.18 -22.95
N ALA A 117 15.87 18.25 -22.89
CA ALA A 117 14.60 18.36 -23.64
C ALA A 117 14.78 18.14 -25.16
N SER A 118 15.94 18.58 -25.71
CA SER A 118 16.33 18.34 -27.11
C SER A 118 16.52 16.86 -27.46
N THR A 119 16.85 16.02 -26.47
CA THR A 119 16.97 14.57 -26.63
C THR A 119 15.61 13.88 -26.70
N CYS A 120 14.63 14.40 -25.97
CA CYS A 120 13.26 13.90 -26.01
C CYS A 120 12.52 14.31 -27.29
N CYS A 121 12.96 15.41 -27.93
CA CYS A 121 12.35 15.99 -29.14
C CYS A 121 13.36 16.33 -30.19
N PRO A 122 14.04 15.34 -30.82
CA PRO A 122 15.10 15.59 -31.78
C PRO A 122 14.61 16.32 -33.06
N SER A 123 13.31 16.29 -33.35
CA SER A 123 12.73 16.90 -34.56
C SER A 123 11.97 18.21 -34.34
N GLY A 124 11.98 18.77 -33.12
CA GLY A 124 11.31 20.05 -32.81
C GLY A 124 9.79 20.05 -32.90
N SER A 125 9.18 18.92 -33.17
CA SER A 125 7.71 18.79 -33.40
C SER A 125 7.05 17.83 -32.43
N CYS A 126 7.35 17.94 -31.14
CA CYS A 126 6.78 17.05 -30.11
C CYS A 126 5.59 17.71 -29.43
N ALA A 127 4.43 17.64 -30.05
CA ALA A 127 3.18 18.19 -29.50
C ALA A 127 2.75 17.54 -28.17
N SER A 128 3.40 16.45 -27.74
CA SER A 128 3.06 15.71 -26.52
C SER A 128 4.22 14.99 -25.84
N SER A 129 5.48 15.18 -26.28
CA SER A 129 6.64 14.58 -25.63
C SER A 129 7.27 15.52 -24.63
N GLY A 130 7.00 15.27 -23.36
CA GLY A 130 7.65 15.92 -22.24
C GLY A 130 8.67 14.99 -21.58
N GLN A 131 9.46 15.54 -20.70
CA GLN A 131 10.29 14.79 -19.79
C GLN A 131 9.41 14.29 -18.62
N ALA A 132 9.64 13.06 -18.21
CA ALA A 132 8.98 12.51 -17.02
C ALA A 132 9.99 11.85 -16.10
N ILE A 133 9.65 11.83 -14.83
CA ILE A 133 10.38 11.14 -13.78
C ILE A 133 9.55 9.96 -13.28
N TYR A 134 10.20 8.84 -13.07
CA TYR A 134 9.64 7.63 -12.51
C TYR A 134 10.17 7.45 -11.09
N LEU A 135 9.29 7.44 -10.14
CA LEU A 135 9.56 7.24 -8.73
C LEU A 135 9.00 5.92 -8.28
N THR A 136 9.72 5.21 -7.43
CA THR A 136 9.26 3.94 -6.85
C THR A 136 9.52 3.91 -5.35
N ALA A 137 8.61 3.27 -4.64
CA ALA A 137 8.82 2.87 -3.26
C ALA A 137 8.32 1.45 -3.06
N SER A 138 9.05 0.69 -2.28
CA SER A 138 8.68 -0.68 -1.94
C SER A 138 8.81 -0.92 -0.44
N ARG A 139 7.91 -1.73 0.10
CA ARG A 139 7.90 -2.13 1.49
C ARG A 139 7.45 -3.58 1.62
N PRO A 140 8.07 -4.39 2.52
CA PRO A 140 7.50 -5.67 2.91
C PRO A 140 6.10 -5.47 3.48
N ASN A 141 5.14 -6.28 3.05
CA ASN A 141 3.79 -6.20 3.57
C ASN A 141 3.77 -6.56 5.05
N GLY A 142 3.28 -5.66 5.89
CA GLY A 142 3.17 -5.85 7.34
C GLY A 142 1.92 -6.60 7.80
N SER A 143 1.10 -7.11 6.89
CA SER A 143 -0.09 -7.90 7.21
C SER A 143 0.29 -9.30 7.71
N ILE A 144 -0.56 -9.90 8.55
CA ILE A 144 -0.28 -11.19 9.18
C ILE A 144 -0.34 -12.34 8.16
N ILE A 145 -1.39 -12.38 7.35
CA ILE A 145 -1.62 -13.46 6.38
C ILE A 145 -0.80 -13.23 5.10
N LEU A 146 -0.85 -12.03 4.55
CA LEU A 146 -0.17 -11.69 3.30
C LEU A 146 1.35 -11.62 3.45
N SER A 147 1.88 -11.26 4.63
CA SER A 147 3.32 -11.27 4.88
C SER A 147 3.90 -12.68 4.88
N SER A 148 3.14 -13.68 5.35
CA SER A 148 3.56 -15.08 5.29
C SER A 148 3.71 -15.61 3.86
N LEU A 149 3.06 -14.96 2.88
CA LEU A 149 3.21 -15.24 1.46
C LEU A 149 4.41 -14.53 0.81
N GLY A 150 5.21 -13.80 1.59
CA GLY A 150 6.38 -13.07 1.09
C GLY A 150 6.03 -11.91 0.15
N THR A 151 4.83 -11.35 0.26
CA THR A 151 4.39 -10.25 -0.60
C THR A 151 5.05 -8.94 -0.21
N THR A 152 5.46 -8.17 -1.20
CA THR A 152 5.93 -6.79 -1.05
C THR A 152 4.92 -5.83 -1.67
N LEU A 153 4.69 -4.71 -0.99
CA LEU A 153 3.92 -3.60 -1.55
C LEU A 153 4.86 -2.76 -2.39
N ASN A 154 4.54 -2.63 -3.66
CA ASN A 154 5.28 -1.79 -4.59
C ASN A 154 4.36 -0.68 -5.07
N ALA A 155 4.79 0.57 -4.93
CA ALA A 155 4.12 1.73 -5.45
C ALA A 155 5.04 2.47 -6.43
N CYS A 156 4.45 3.12 -7.41
CA CYS A 156 5.17 3.98 -8.33
C CYS A 156 4.36 5.22 -8.66
N GLU A 157 5.06 6.27 -9.03
CA GLU A 157 4.51 7.55 -9.45
C GLU A 157 5.27 8.03 -10.68
N ILE A 158 4.55 8.63 -11.63
CA ILE A 158 5.12 9.23 -12.82
C ILE A 158 4.75 10.70 -12.85
N ALA A 159 5.72 11.56 -12.63
CA ALA A 159 5.55 13.00 -12.76
C ALA A 159 6.07 13.47 -14.12
N ARG A 160 5.27 14.27 -14.84
CA ARG A 160 5.64 14.87 -16.12
C ARG A 160 6.08 16.30 -15.89
N PHE A 161 7.16 16.68 -16.55
CA PHE A 161 7.62 18.06 -16.66
C PHE A 161 7.24 18.59 -18.03
N GLN A 162 6.84 19.84 -18.08
CA GLN A 162 6.62 20.55 -19.33
C GLN A 162 7.90 21.15 -19.86
#